data_974f2dc3966d789776ede74d3ad658e0
#
_entry.id   974f2dc3966d789776ede74d3ad658e0
#
_cell.length_a   1.000
_cell.length_b   1.000
_cell.length_c   1.000
_cell.angle_alpha   90.00
_cell.angle_beta   90.00
_cell.angle_gamma   90.00
#
_symmetry.space_group_name_H-M   'P 1'
#
loop_
_entity.id
_entity.type
_entity.pdbx_description
1 polymer ?
#
loop_
_entity_poly.entity_id
_entity_poly.type
_entity_poly.pdbx_seq_one_letter_code
_entity_poly.pdbx_strand_id
1 'polypeptide(L)'
;MRERQLNTRLHRRGERTDAKFIAEGDLVVMRALEVGHVPDLVVCDASVIPMLEQLGDLLSTAQIVVADEPTRKTATGLGVALSIVALFPKPPLVDVAELVARNERIVVLAQVDNPTNVGAIARSAAAFGFTGVVLDGESSDPFARRALRVAMGATFQLDIARTGDAAHLFTTLRAAGFESYAMTPSPDAHDLSALHPSRRIALVLGSERDGLADEWMQPATHRVRIPMAAGVDSLNVAAAAAVACYGLTRRNG
;
A
#
# COMPACT_ATOMS: atom_id res chain seq x y z
N MET A 1 -22.01 12.11 -18.38
CA MET A 1 -20.65 11.56 -18.60
C MET A 1 -19.82 11.44 -17.29
N ARG A 2 -20.12 12.25 -16.26
CA ARG A 2 -19.35 12.35 -14.99
C ARG A 2 -19.75 11.30 -13.93
N GLU A 3 -21.03 10.93 -13.83
CA GLU A 3 -21.49 9.81 -12.99
C GLU A 3 -20.90 8.46 -13.43
N ARG A 4 -20.63 8.29 -14.73
CA ARG A 4 -19.96 7.10 -15.25
C ARG A 4 -18.52 6.93 -14.73
N GLN A 5 -17.80 7.99 -14.37
CA GLN A 5 -16.43 7.88 -13.86
C GLN A 5 -16.37 7.34 -12.43
N LEU A 6 -17.35 7.71 -11.57
CA LEU A 6 -17.51 7.13 -10.25
C LEU A 6 -18.16 5.74 -10.30
N ASN A 7 -19.06 5.56 -11.27
CA ASN A 7 -19.82 4.32 -11.45
C ASN A 7 -19.17 3.33 -12.42
N THR A 8 -18.08 3.71 -13.07
CA THR A 8 -17.27 2.75 -13.84
C THR A 8 -16.79 1.74 -12.80
N ARG A 9 -17.40 0.57 -12.83
CA ARG A 9 -16.89 -0.59 -12.13
C ARG A 9 -15.44 -0.68 -12.51
N LEU A 10 -14.56 -0.23 -11.65
CA LEU A 10 -13.13 -0.42 -11.75
C LEU A 10 -12.93 -1.92 -11.68
N HIS A 11 -13.08 -2.57 -12.85
CA HIS A 11 -12.86 -3.99 -12.99
C HIS A 11 -11.42 -4.24 -12.58
N ARG A 12 -11.21 -5.24 -11.76
CA ARG A 12 -9.95 -5.67 -11.17
C ARG A 12 -8.73 -5.69 -12.13
N ARG A 13 -8.95 -5.68 -13.44
CA ARG A 13 -7.90 -5.57 -14.48
C ARG A 13 -7.63 -4.14 -14.96
N GLY A 14 -8.55 -3.20 -14.80
CA GLY A 14 -8.38 -1.80 -15.24
C GLY A 14 -7.63 -0.93 -14.23
N GLU A 15 -7.70 -1.25 -12.94
CA GLU A 15 -7.12 -0.43 -11.86
C GLU A 15 -5.60 -0.27 -11.96
N ARG A 16 -4.88 -1.20 -12.60
CA ARG A 16 -3.42 -1.11 -12.78
C ARG A 16 -2.98 -0.06 -13.80
N THR A 17 -3.85 0.28 -14.73
CA THR A 17 -3.57 1.19 -15.84
C THR A 17 -4.28 2.52 -15.71
N ASP A 18 -5.19 2.66 -14.74
CA ASP A 18 -5.94 3.89 -14.55
C ASP A 18 -5.04 5.03 -14.08
N ALA A 19 -5.14 6.16 -14.80
CA ALA A 19 -4.43 7.39 -14.44
C ALA A 19 -5.02 8.07 -13.19
N LYS A 20 -6.03 7.48 -12.55
CA LYS A 20 -6.78 8.06 -11.43
C LYS A 20 -7.06 7.03 -10.34
N PHE A 21 -7.26 7.52 -9.11
CA PHE A 21 -7.74 6.71 -7.98
C PHE A 21 -8.93 7.37 -7.31
N ILE A 22 -9.71 6.56 -6.59
CA ILE A 22 -10.86 7.02 -5.82
C ILE A 22 -10.56 6.85 -4.33
N ALA A 23 -10.60 7.96 -3.59
CA ALA A 23 -10.59 7.96 -2.13
C ALA A 23 -12.02 8.02 -1.59
N GLU A 24 -12.31 7.22 -0.57
CA GLU A 24 -13.64 7.02 -0.02
C GLU A 24 -13.65 7.20 1.50
N GLY A 25 -14.55 8.06 1.97
CA GLY A 25 -14.73 8.41 3.38
C GLY A 25 -13.77 9.49 3.87
N ASP A 26 -14.18 10.15 4.96
CA ASP A 26 -13.56 11.38 5.48
C ASP A 26 -12.06 11.21 5.69
N LEU A 27 -11.65 10.18 6.41
CA LEU A 27 -10.26 9.98 6.78
C LEU A 27 -9.35 9.77 5.56
N VAL A 28 -9.79 8.97 4.57
CA VAL A 28 -8.96 8.65 3.39
C VAL A 28 -8.84 9.87 2.49
N VAL A 29 -9.95 10.59 2.27
CA VAL A 29 -9.95 11.81 1.46
C VAL A 29 -9.10 12.90 2.12
N MET A 30 -9.28 13.13 3.43
CA MET A 30 -8.50 14.14 4.15
C MET A 30 -6.99 13.84 4.11
N ARG A 31 -6.59 12.61 4.33
CA ARG A 31 -5.17 12.22 4.24
C ARG A 31 -4.57 12.41 2.85
N ALA A 32 -5.35 12.18 1.79
CA ALA A 32 -4.90 12.50 0.44
C ALA A 32 -4.67 14.01 0.25
N LEU A 33 -5.59 14.83 0.75
CA LEU A 33 -5.49 16.29 0.69
C LEU A 33 -4.34 16.83 1.55
N GLU A 34 -4.13 16.30 2.75
CA GLU A 34 -3.05 16.69 3.67
C GLU A 34 -1.65 16.51 3.08
N VAL A 35 -1.46 15.49 2.23
CA VAL A 35 -0.18 15.29 1.52
C VAL A 35 -0.12 15.99 0.16
N GLY A 36 -1.10 16.85 -0.15
CA GLY A 36 -1.10 17.71 -1.34
C GLY A 36 -1.68 17.09 -2.61
N HIS A 37 -2.38 15.94 -2.52
CA HIS A 37 -3.14 15.46 -3.68
C HIS A 37 -4.31 16.40 -3.96
N VAL A 38 -4.43 16.86 -5.21
CA VAL A 38 -5.52 17.73 -5.68
C VAL A 38 -6.57 16.88 -6.41
N PRO A 39 -7.83 16.87 -5.97
CA PRO A 39 -8.87 16.08 -6.63
C PRO A 39 -9.40 16.78 -7.89
N ASP A 40 -9.81 15.97 -8.88
CA ASP A 40 -10.58 16.47 -10.04
C ASP A 40 -12.06 16.64 -9.69
N LEU A 41 -12.58 15.77 -8.83
CA LEU A 41 -14.00 15.73 -8.47
C LEU A 41 -14.16 15.31 -7.01
N VAL A 42 -14.98 16.04 -6.29
CA VAL A 42 -15.45 15.68 -4.93
C VAL A 42 -16.96 15.55 -4.97
N VAL A 43 -17.49 14.44 -4.47
CA VAL A 43 -18.92 14.24 -4.23
C VAL A 43 -19.12 14.09 -2.73
N CYS A 44 -19.91 14.97 -2.13
CA CYS A 44 -20.02 15.03 -0.67
C CYS A 44 -21.42 15.37 -0.17
N ASP A 45 -21.62 15.15 1.12
CA ASP A 45 -22.73 15.67 1.89
C ASP A 45 -22.58 17.17 2.15
N ALA A 46 -23.67 17.89 2.32
CA ALA A 46 -23.64 19.31 2.65
C ALA A 46 -22.89 19.60 3.97
N SER A 47 -22.93 18.67 4.94
CA SER A 47 -22.24 18.81 6.22
C SER A 47 -20.70 18.83 6.11
N VAL A 48 -20.16 18.37 4.99
CA VAL A 48 -18.70 18.34 4.74
C VAL A 48 -18.17 19.67 4.20
N ILE A 49 -19.02 20.53 3.64
CA ILE A 49 -18.63 21.79 3.00
C ILE A 49 -17.80 22.70 3.90
N PRO A 50 -18.16 22.95 5.18
CA PRO A 50 -17.35 23.83 6.04
C PRO A 50 -15.92 23.32 6.25
N MET A 51 -15.69 22.01 6.21
CA MET A 51 -14.37 21.40 6.27
C MET A 51 -13.60 21.62 4.97
N LEU A 52 -14.25 21.44 3.83
CA LEU A 52 -13.64 21.64 2.52
C LEU A 52 -13.26 23.11 2.26
N GLU A 53 -14.06 24.05 2.73
CA GLU A 53 -13.78 25.49 2.61
C GLU A 53 -12.48 25.90 3.33
N GLN A 54 -12.11 25.21 4.42
CA GLN A 54 -10.86 25.45 5.15
C GLN A 54 -9.60 25.05 4.34
N LEU A 55 -9.75 24.24 3.29
CA LEU A 55 -8.65 23.80 2.43
C LEU A 55 -8.35 24.80 1.30
N GLY A 56 -9.19 25.82 1.11
CA GLY A 56 -8.95 26.98 0.26
C GLY A 56 -8.45 26.63 -1.15
N ASP A 57 -7.26 27.12 -1.49
CA ASP A 57 -6.67 27.00 -2.82
C ASP A 57 -6.43 25.57 -3.29
N LEU A 58 -6.29 24.61 -2.37
CA LEU A 58 -6.07 23.21 -2.72
C LEU A 58 -7.22 22.60 -3.53
N LEU A 59 -8.45 23.14 -3.34
CA LEU A 59 -9.65 22.69 -4.05
C LEU A 59 -10.08 23.64 -5.18
N SER A 60 -9.31 24.67 -5.48
CA SER A 60 -9.69 25.71 -6.45
C SER A 60 -9.96 25.17 -7.86
N THR A 61 -9.33 24.08 -8.26
CA THR A 61 -9.54 23.40 -9.55
C THR A 61 -10.49 22.23 -9.48
N ALA A 62 -10.88 21.81 -8.28
CA ALA A 62 -11.75 20.66 -8.06
C ALA A 62 -13.21 20.98 -8.38
N GLN A 63 -13.90 20.06 -9.02
CA GLN A 63 -15.35 20.13 -9.11
C GLN A 63 -15.96 19.56 -7.82
N ILE A 64 -16.67 20.39 -7.05
CA ILE A 64 -17.38 19.94 -5.85
C ILE A 64 -18.86 19.77 -6.18
N VAL A 65 -19.43 18.60 -5.88
CA VAL A 65 -20.82 18.23 -6.08
C VAL A 65 -21.42 17.86 -4.73
N VAL A 66 -22.31 18.70 -4.23
CA VAL A 66 -23.13 18.36 -3.07
C VAL A 66 -24.28 17.46 -3.55
N ALA A 67 -24.42 16.30 -2.95
CA ALA A 67 -25.40 15.30 -3.36
C ALA A 67 -26.14 14.70 -2.16
N ASP A 68 -27.39 14.33 -2.37
CA ASP A 68 -28.19 13.63 -1.39
C ASP A 68 -27.68 12.18 -1.15
N GLU A 69 -28.16 11.56 -0.09
CA GLU A 69 -27.75 10.20 0.28
C GLU A 69 -27.98 9.16 -0.82
N PRO A 70 -29.16 9.10 -1.50
CA PRO A 70 -29.40 8.15 -2.59
C PRO A 70 -28.39 8.28 -3.73
N THR A 71 -28.07 9.53 -4.12
CA THR A 71 -27.09 9.81 -5.17
C THR A 71 -25.67 9.37 -4.77
N ARG A 72 -25.25 9.70 -3.54
CA ARG A 72 -23.93 9.27 -3.04
C ARG A 72 -23.83 7.75 -2.94
N LYS A 73 -24.85 7.08 -2.47
CA LYS A 73 -24.93 5.61 -2.41
C LYS A 73 -24.80 4.97 -3.79
N THR A 74 -25.46 5.56 -4.79
CA THR A 74 -25.37 5.10 -6.18
C THR A 74 -23.98 5.36 -6.76
N ALA A 75 -23.41 6.54 -6.52
CA ALA A 75 -22.09 6.92 -7.02
C ALA A 75 -20.96 6.01 -6.51
N THR A 76 -21.02 5.58 -5.26
CA THR A 76 -20.02 4.69 -4.68
C THR A 76 -20.19 3.22 -5.07
N GLY A 77 -21.42 2.78 -5.31
CA GLY A 77 -21.74 1.37 -5.55
C GLY A 77 -21.49 0.46 -4.34
N LEU A 78 -21.29 1.02 -3.14
CA LEU A 78 -20.97 0.28 -1.91
C LEU A 78 -22.21 -0.14 -1.12
N GLY A 79 -23.39 0.32 -1.53
CA GLY A 79 -24.64 0.09 -0.78
C GLY A 79 -24.80 0.96 0.48
N VAL A 80 -23.79 1.74 0.84
CA VAL A 80 -23.81 2.74 1.92
C VAL A 80 -23.44 4.11 1.36
N ALA A 81 -24.05 5.17 1.92
CA ALA A 81 -23.69 6.53 1.57
C ALA A 81 -22.54 7.00 2.44
N LEU A 82 -21.41 7.29 1.81
CA LEU A 82 -20.28 7.94 2.46
C LEU A 82 -20.51 9.46 2.46
N SER A 83 -20.01 10.13 3.49
CA SER A 83 -20.07 11.60 3.62
C SER A 83 -19.32 12.29 2.48
N ILE A 84 -18.20 11.71 2.02
CA ILE A 84 -17.36 12.24 0.96
C ILE A 84 -16.70 11.09 0.16
N VAL A 85 -16.60 11.33 -1.15
CA VAL A 85 -15.84 10.50 -2.11
C VAL A 85 -15.14 11.45 -3.07
N ALA A 86 -13.89 11.22 -3.37
CA ALA A 86 -13.13 12.08 -4.27
C ALA A 86 -12.31 11.28 -5.30
N LEU A 87 -12.23 11.83 -6.51
CA LEU A 87 -11.45 11.31 -7.63
C LEU A 87 -10.18 12.14 -7.78
N PHE A 88 -9.05 11.51 -7.71
CA PHE A 88 -7.73 12.13 -7.81
C PHE A 88 -6.94 11.62 -9.02
N PRO A 89 -6.08 12.45 -9.61
CA PRO A 89 -4.99 11.97 -10.45
C PRO A 89 -4.09 11.02 -9.64
N LYS A 90 -3.69 9.92 -10.24
CA LYS A 90 -2.75 8.98 -9.60
C LYS A 90 -1.34 9.56 -9.66
N PRO A 91 -0.61 9.59 -8.53
CA PRO A 91 0.77 10.04 -8.55
C PRO A 91 1.64 9.11 -9.42
N PRO A 92 2.69 9.63 -10.07
CA PRO A 92 3.64 8.79 -10.76
C PRO A 92 4.33 7.85 -9.77
N LEU A 93 4.66 6.65 -10.22
CA LEU A 93 5.51 5.75 -9.46
C LEU A 93 6.92 6.33 -9.40
N VAL A 94 7.57 6.15 -8.26
CA VAL A 94 8.98 6.51 -8.08
C VAL A 94 9.85 5.48 -8.81
N ASP A 95 10.98 5.89 -9.35
CA ASP A 95 11.99 4.96 -9.85
C ASP A 95 12.55 4.11 -8.71
N VAL A 96 12.88 2.84 -8.97
CA VAL A 96 13.36 1.91 -7.93
C VAL A 96 14.65 2.40 -7.28
N ALA A 97 15.59 2.91 -8.07
CA ALA A 97 16.86 3.40 -7.52
C ALA A 97 16.65 4.66 -6.68
N GLU A 98 15.76 5.55 -7.10
CA GLU A 98 15.37 6.75 -6.34
C GLU A 98 14.67 6.37 -5.02
N LEU A 99 13.73 5.42 -5.04
CA LEU A 99 13.06 4.92 -3.85
C LEU A 99 14.08 4.32 -2.88
N VAL A 100 14.99 3.48 -3.36
CA VAL A 100 16.03 2.86 -2.54
C VAL A 100 16.98 3.90 -1.95
N ALA A 101 17.31 4.96 -2.68
CA ALA A 101 18.17 6.03 -2.18
C ALA A 101 17.53 6.85 -1.04
N ARG A 102 16.22 7.11 -1.12
CA ARG A 102 15.47 7.95 -0.17
C ARG A 102 15.09 7.23 1.13
N ASN A 103 14.92 5.91 1.08
CA ASN A 103 14.31 5.16 2.17
C ASN A 103 15.36 4.31 2.92
N GLU A 104 15.13 4.09 4.20
CA GLU A 104 15.91 3.16 5.03
C GLU A 104 15.18 1.83 5.26
N ARG A 105 13.86 1.82 5.12
CA ARG A 105 13.01 0.65 5.33
C ARG A 105 12.02 0.51 4.18
N ILE A 106 12.10 -0.61 3.51
CA ILE A 106 11.34 -0.91 2.31
C ILE A 106 10.60 -2.22 2.48
N VAL A 107 9.35 -2.29 2.04
CA VAL A 107 8.62 -3.55 1.86
C VAL A 107 8.59 -3.89 0.38
N VAL A 108 8.94 -5.12 0.05
CA VAL A 108 8.86 -5.68 -1.31
C VAL A 108 7.72 -6.69 -1.35
N LEU A 109 6.80 -6.51 -2.28
CA LEU A 109 5.65 -7.38 -2.50
C LEU A 109 5.80 -8.14 -3.82
N ALA A 110 5.86 -9.46 -3.74
CA ALA A 110 5.93 -10.35 -4.89
C ALA A 110 4.67 -11.22 -4.96
N GLN A 111 3.87 -11.04 -6.01
CA GLN A 111 2.62 -11.79 -6.27
C GLN A 111 1.55 -11.62 -5.16
N VAL A 112 1.52 -10.51 -4.47
CA VAL A 112 0.45 -10.17 -3.50
C VAL A 112 -0.74 -9.59 -4.28
N ASP A 113 -1.58 -10.45 -4.82
CA ASP A 113 -2.65 -10.11 -5.76
C ASP A 113 -3.94 -9.59 -5.11
N ASN A 114 -4.08 -9.76 -3.79
CA ASN A 114 -5.26 -9.30 -3.06
C ASN A 114 -5.10 -7.84 -2.57
N PRO A 115 -5.90 -6.89 -3.09
CA PRO A 115 -5.82 -5.49 -2.68
C PRO A 115 -6.09 -5.26 -1.20
N THR A 116 -6.82 -6.17 -0.52
CA THR A 116 -7.00 -6.10 0.94
C THR A 116 -5.69 -6.31 1.67
N ASN A 117 -4.89 -7.28 1.24
CA ASN A 117 -3.59 -7.56 1.83
C ASN A 117 -2.59 -6.44 1.53
N VAL A 118 -2.53 -5.96 0.28
CA VAL A 118 -1.68 -4.81 -0.07
C VAL A 118 -2.00 -3.59 0.81
N GLY A 119 -3.29 -3.26 0.99
CA GLY A 119 -3.70 -2.16 1.85
C GLY A 119 -3.33 -2.35 3.33
N ALA A 120 -3.52 -3.56 3.86
CA ALA A 120 -3.17 -3.88 5.25
C ALA A 120 -1.64 -3.87 5.47
N ILE A 121 -0.87 -4.36 4.49
CA ILE A 121 0.59 -4.30 4.51
C ILE A 121 1.07 -2.84 4.47
N ALA A 122 0.55 -2.03 3.55
CA ALA A 122 0.89 -0.61 3.46
C ALA A 122 0.64 0.12 4.79
N ARG A 123 -0.49 -0.16 5.45
CA ARG A 123 -0.81 0.41 6.76
C ARG A 123 0.16 -0.02 7.85
N SER A 124 0.50 -1.30 7.90
CA SER A 124 1.45 -1.84 8.88
C SER A 124 2.86 -1.31 8.62
N ALA A 125 3.29 -1.27 7.37
CA ALA A 125 4.57 -0.71 6.95
C ALA A 125 4.72 0.74 7.43
N ALA A 126 3.77 1.61 7.09
CA ALA A 126 3.77 3.01 7.53
C ALA A 126 3.79 3.14 9.06
N ALA A 127 3.00 2.32 9.78
CA ALA A 127 2.92 2.34 11.24
C ALA A 127 4.26 1.99 11.92
N PHE A 128 5.10 1.16 11.28
CA PHE A 128 6.41 0.76 11.79
C PHE A 128 7.59 1.49 11.12
N GLY A 129 7.31 2.59 10.40
CA GLY A 129 8.34 3.45 9.81
C GLY A 129 9.03 2.86 8.57
N PHE A 130 8.38 1.93 7.88
CA PHE A 130 8.73 1.60 6.51
C PHE A 130 8.08 2.65 5.60
N THR A 131 8.89 3.31 4.80
CA THR A 131 8.45 4.43 3.98
C THR A 131 8.50 4.14 2.48
N GLY A 132 9.14 3.03 2.07
CA GLY A 132 9.16 2.57 0.68
C GLY A 132 8.39 1.26 0.48
N VAL A 133 7.68 1.14 -0.63
CA VAL A 133 7.03 -0.10 -1.09
C VAL A 133 7.38 -0.35 -2.55
N VAL A 134 8.00 -1.49 -2.82
CA VAL A 134 8.27 -1.97 -4.17
C VAL A 134 7.34 -3.14 -4.47
N LEU A 135 6.60 -3.07 -5.58
CA LEU A 135 5.72 -4.15 -6.03
C LEU A 135 6.29 -4.78 -7.30
N ASP A 136 6.07 -6.07 -7.46
CA ASP A 136 6.28 -6.74 -8.73
C ASP A 136 5.17 -6.42 -9.75
N GLY A 137 5.24 -7.05 -10.94
CA GLY A 137 4.22 -6.93 -11.97
C GLY A 137 2.86 -7.54 -11.61
N GLU A 138 2.82 -8.51 -10.69
CA GLU A 138 1.63 -9.29 -10.35
C GLU A 138 0.87 -8.77 -9.11
N SER A 139 1.54 -8.06 -8.23
CA SER A 139 0.92 -7.51 -7.02
C SER A 139 -0.12 -6.44 -7.32
N SER A 140 -1.20 -6.42 -6.54
CA SER A 140 -2.29 -5.44 -6.66
C SER A 140 -1.81 -4.01 -6.44
N ASP A 141 -2.56 -3.08 -7.04
CA ASP A 141 -2.30 -1.66 -6.92
C ASP A 141 -2.64 -1.15 -5.51
N PRO A 142 -1.71 -0.52 -4.79
CA PRO A 142 -1.97 0.10 -3.49
C PRO A 142 -2.93 1.30 -3.56
N PHE A 143 -3.16 1.87 -4.76
CA PHE A 143 -4.18 2.90 -5.02
C PHE A 143 -5.55 2.32 -5.41
N ALA A 144 -5.71 1.00 -5.50
CA ALA A 144 -7.02 0.39 -5.69
C ALA A 144 -7.96 0.79 -4.54
N ARG A 145 -9.24 1.07 -4.85
CA ARG A 145 -10.25 1.53 -3.87
C ARG A 145 -10.26 0.69 -2.59
N ARG A 146 -10.18 -0.64 -2.73
CA ARG A 146 -10.19 -1.56 -1.60
C ARG A 146 -8.89 -1.47 -0.78
N ALA A 147 -7.75 -1.33 -1.44
CA ALA A 147 -6.46 -1.17 -0.77
C ALA A 147 -6.42 0.13 0.03
N LEU A 148 -6.81 1.26 -0.57
CA LEU A 148 -6.88 2.56 0.11
C LEU A 148 -7.79 2.57 1.33
N ARG A 149 -8.98 1.92 1.23
CA ARG A 149 -9.89 1.78 2.38
C ARG A 149 -9.26 1.03 3.53
N VAL A 150 -8.64 -0.13 3.24
CA VAL A 150 -7.99 -0.96 4.27
C VAL A 150 -6.77 -0.26 4.85
N ALA A 151 -5.99 0.40 4.00
CA ALA A 151 -4.84 1.21 4.42
C ALA A 151 -5.24 2.43 5.24
N MET A 152 -6.52 2.82 5.23
CA MET A 152 -7.00 4.05 5.89
C MET A 152 -6.21 5.30 5.47
N GLY A 153 -5.75 5.34 4.19
CA GLY A 153 -4.94 6.43 3.64
C GLY A 153 -3.44 6.41 3.99
N ALA A 154 -2.94 5.39 4.72
CA ALA A 154 -1.51 5.26 5.00
C ALA A 154 -0.65 5.12 3.72
N THR A 155 -1.23 4.62 2.64
CA THR A 155 -0.60 4.53 1.31
C THR A 155 -0.01 5.87 0.83
N PHE A 156 -0.65 6.98 1.17
CA PHE A 156 -0.21 8.32 0.76
C PHE A 156 1.08 8.80 1.43
N GLN A 157 1.56 8.09 2.45
CA GLN A 157 2.81 8.37 3.17
C GLN A 157 3.99 7.54 2.65
N LEU A 158 3.78 6.74 1.61
CA LEU A 158 4.74 5.78 1.11
C LEU A 158 5.24 6.15 -0.28
N ASP A 159 6.54 6.06 -0.50
CA ASP A 159 7.11 6.02 -1.84
C ASP A 159 6.78 4.66 -2.47
N ILE A 160 6.24 4.67 -3.67
CA ILE A 160 5.78 3.45 -4.34
C ILE A 160 6.50 3.30 -5.68
N ALA A 161 7.13 2.16 -5.87
CA ALA A 161 7.75 1.75 -7.13
C ALA A 161 7.22 0.39 -7.61
N ARG A 162 7.42 0.09 -8.88
CA ARG A 162 7.24 -1.25 -9.45
C ARG A 162 8.51 -1.74 -10.11
N THR A 163 8.72 -3.04 -10.06
CA THR A 163 9.80 -3.70 -10.78
C THR A 163 9.28 -4.96 -11.47
N GLY A 164 9.85 -5.28 -12.63
CA GLY A 164 9.68 -6.57 -13.29
C GLY A 164 10.94 -7.44 -13.18
N ASP A 165 11.97 -6.96 -12.46
CA ASP A 165 13.30 -7.58 -12.38
C ASP A 165 13.75 -7.68 -10.92
N ALA A 166 13.57 -8.86 -10.34
CA ALA A 166 13.99 -9.16 -8.98
C ALA A 166 15.53 -9.05 -8.83
N ALA A 167 16.30 -9.54 -9.80
CA ALA A 167 17.75 -9.53 -9.74
C ALA A 167 18.32 -8.11 -9.73
N HIS A 168 17.75 -7.22 -10.55
CA HIS A 168 18.11 -5.80 -10.54
C HIS A 168 17.75 -5.13 -9.21
N LEU A 169 16.57 -5.39 -8.67
CA LEU A 169 16.14 -4.85 -7.36
C LEU A 169 17.12 -5.26 -6.26
N PHE A 170 17.43 -6.56 -6.13
CA PHE A 170 18.33 -7.04 -5.08
C PHE A 170 19.77 -6.51 -5.24
N THR A 171 20.22 -6.31 -6.49
CA THR A 171 21.52 -5.68 -6.76
C THR A 171 21.52 -4.22 -6.28
N THR A 172 20.47 -3.47 -6.58
CA THR A 172 20.29 -2.08 -6.16
C THR A 172 20.21 -1.95 -4.63
N LEU A 173 19.43 -2.82 -3.97
CA LEU A 173 19.31 -2.86 -2.52
C LEU A 173 20.66 -3.13 -1.85
N ARG A 174 21.39 -4.13 -2.34
CA ARG A 174 22.70 -4.51 -1.80
C ARG A 174 23.73 -3.40 -1.97
N ALA A 175 23.79 -2.78 -3.15
CA ALA A 175 24.68 -1.65 -3.42
C ALA A 175 24.39 -0.45 -2.50
N ALA A 176 23.14 -0.27 -2.09
CA ALA A 176 22.73 0.77 -1.15
C ALA A 176 22.86 0.36 0.34
N GLY A 177 23.40 -0.82 0.64
CA GLY A 177 23.66 -1.30 2.00
C GLY A 177 22.42 -1.83 2.74
N PHE A 178 21.39 -2.28 2.01
CA PHE A 178 20.25 -2.96 2.61
C PHE A 178 20.55 -4.42 2.90
N GLU A 179 20.06 -4.90 4.03
CA GLU A 179 19.82 -6.30 4.26
C GLU A 179 18.36 -6.64 3.91
N SER A 180 18.19 -7.71 3.13
CA SER A 180 16.88 -8.17 2.69
C SER A 180 16.45 -9.42 3.46
N TYR A 181 15.21 -9.40 3.94
CA TYR A 181 14.59 -10.41 4.80
C TYR A 181 13.40 -11.03 4.08
N ALA A 182 13.62 -12.20 3.47
CA ALA A 182 12.59 -12.94 2.75
C ALA A 182 11.78 -13.81 3.70
N MET A 183 10.48 -13.55 3.80
CA MET A 183 9.59 -14.26 4.71
C MET A 183 9.21 -15.63 4.14
N THR A 184 9.36 -16.68 4.97
CA THR A 184 9.01 -18.05 4.61
C THR A 184 8.62 -18.82 5.88
N PRO A 185 7.69 -19.79 5.82
CA PRO A 185 7.39 -20.67 6.95
C PRO A 185 8.42 -21.81 7.10
N SER A 186 9.42 -21.92 6.21
CA SER A 186 10.39 -23.02 6.20
C SER A 186 11.12 -23.19 7.54
N PRO A 187 11.26 -24.43 8.07
CA PRO A 187 11.86 -24.67 9.37
C PRO A 187 13.38 -24.36 9.41
N ASP A 188 14.05 -24.31 8.26
CA ASP A 188 15.48 -23.95 8.13
C ASP A 188 15.72 -22.45 8.03
N ALA A 189 14.67 -21.63 8.02
CA ALA A 189 14.81 -20.18 8.06
C ALA A 189 15.15 -19.70 9.48
N HIS A 190 15.81 -18.55 9.55
CA HIS A 190 16.12 -17.90 10.83
C HIS A 190 14.86 -17.42 11.54
N ASP A 191 14.76 -17.64 12.84
CA ASP A 191 13.67 -17.08 13.64
C ASP A 191 13.76 -15.56 13.67
N LEU A 192 12.65 -14.89 13.37
CA LEU A 192 12.56 -13.41 13.39
C LEU A 192 13.02 -12.83 14.74
N SER A 193 12.71 -13.52 15.85
CA SER A 193 13.07 -13.08 17.21
C SER A 193 14.58 -13.13 17.51
N ALA A 194 15.35 -13.90 16.74
CA ALA A 194 16.78 -14.05 16.92
C ALA A 194 17.62 -13.11 16.04
N LEU A 195 16.95 -12.30 15.20
CA LEU A 195 17.65 -11.40 14.29
C LEU A 195 18.09 -10.11 14.97
N HIS A 196 19.21 -9.57 14.51
CA HIS A 196 19.71 -8.24 14.83
C HIS A 196 19.76 -7.41 13.55
N PRO A 197 18.63 -6.80 13.15
CA PRO A 197 18.52 -6.15 11.85
C PRO A 197 19.45 -4.94 11.73
N SER A 198 19.98 -4.75 10.53
CA SER A 198 20.73 -3.55 10.17
C SER A 198 19.82 -2.30 10.15
N ARG A 199 20.42 -1.13 9.90
CA ARG A 199 19.66 0.11 9.77
C ARG A 199 18.80 0.13 8.50
N ARG A 200 19.30 -0.42 7.39
CA ARG A 200 18.63 -0.44 6.10
C ARG A 200 18.01 -1.81 5.84
N ILE A 201 16.69 -1.87 5.83
CA ILE A 201 15.90 -3.09 5.85
C ILE A 201 15.03 -3.17 4.60
N ALA A 202 15.08 -4.29 3.88
CA ALA A 202 14.14 -4.65 2.84
C ALA A 202 13.38 -5.93 3.25
N LEU A 203 12.13 -5.79 3.69
CA LEU A 203 11.24 -6.92 4.01
C LEU A 203 10.58 -7.44 2.73
N VAL A 204 10.79 -8.71 2.38
CA VAL A 204 10.26 -9.33 1.16
C VAL A 204 9.14 -10.30 1.51
N LEU A 205 7.97 -10.10 0.92
CA LEU A 205 6.74 -10.84 1.18
C LEU A 205 6.18 -11.44 -0.11
N GLY A 206 5.81 -12.70 -0.08
CA GLY A 206 5.23 -13.43 -1.20
C GLY A 206 3.73 -13.61 -1.15
N SER A 207 3.19 -14.33 -2.14
CA SER A 207 1.77 -14.68 -2.21
C SER A 207 1.34 -15.56 -1.04
N GLU A 208 0.04 -15.55 -0.73
CA GLU A 208 -0.54 -16.42 0.31
C GLU A 208 -0.60 -17.89 -0.10
N ARG A 209 -0.54 -18.17 -1.42
CA ARG A 209 -0.68 -19.53 -1.95
C ARG A 209 0.65 -20.24 -2.05
N ASP A 210 1.57 -19.62 -2.78
CA ASP A 210 2.82 -20.25 -3.20
C ASP A 210 4.04 -19.68 -2.45
N GLY A 211 3.83 -18.64 -1.63
CA GLY A 211 4.91 -17.94 -0.93
C GLY A 211 5.76 -17.09 -1.89
N LEU A 212 7.05 -17.05 -1.64
CA LEU A 212 8.03 -16.38 -2.48
C LEU A 212 8.63 -17.37 -3.50
N ALA A 213 8.58 -17.01 -4.78
CA ALA A 213 9.31 -17.73 -5.81
C ALA A 213 10.84 -17.62 -5.62
N ASP A 214 11.59 -18.57 -6.17
CA ASP A 214 13.05 -18.66 -6.01
C ASP A 214 13.77 -17.37 -6.40
N GLU A 215 13.33 -16.67 -7.42
CA GLU A 215 13.90 -15.40 -7.86
C GLU A 215 13.83 -14.27 -6.82
N TRP A 216 12.87 -14.35 -5.89
CA TRP A 216 12.70 -13.42 -4.77
C TRP A 216 13.32 -13.95 -3.47
N MET A 217 13.41 -15.27 -3.33
CA MET A 217 13.92 -15.93 -2.13
C MET A 217 15.43 -16.05 -2.12
N GLN A 218 16.04 -16.54 -3.23
CA GLN A 218 17.46 -16.88 -3.29
C GLN A 218 18.41 -15.68 -3.17
N PRO A 219 18.13 -14.50 -3.77
CA PRO A 219 19.04 -13.36 -3.64
C PRO A 219 18.91 -12.61 -2.32
N ALA A 220 17.93 -12.93 -1.47
CA ALA A 220 17.73 -12.29 -0.18
C ALA A 220 18.90 -12.60 0.78
N THR A 221 19.24 -11.62 1.63
CA THR A 221 20.32 -11.76 2.63
C THR A 221 19.95 -12.79 3.69
N HIS A 222 18.68 -12.79 4.12
CA HIS A 222 18.18 -13.70 5.15
C HIS A 222 16.85 -14.30 4.72
N ARG A 223 16.67 -15.60 4.96
CA ARG A 223 15.37 -16.26 4.97
C ARG A 223 14.87 -16.27 6.40
N VAL A 224 13.66 -15.76 6.62
CA VAL A 224 13.15 -15.46 7.96
C VAL A 224 11.77 -16.07 8.15
N ARG A 225 11.56 -16.68 9.31
CA ARG A 225 10.27 -17.23 9.72
C ARG A 225 9.75 -16.57 11.00
N ILE A 226 8.45 -16.59 11.14
CA ILE A 226 7.75 -16.32 12.41
C ILE A 226 7.52 -17.70 13.05
N PRO A 227 8.10 -17.99 14.23
CA PRO A 227 7.81 -19.24 14.93
C PRO A 227 6.31 -19.33 15.26
N MET A 228 5.70 -20.48 14.93
CA MET A 228 4.29 -20.73 15.15
C MET A 228 4.08 -21.96 16.00
N ALA A 229 2.91 -22.07 16.66
CA ALA A 229 2.50 -23.25 17.40
C ALA A 229 2.31 -24.45 16.47
N ALA A 230 2.48 -25.65 17.00
CA ALA A 230 2.29 -26.87 16.24
C ALA A 230 0.87 -26.95 15.63
N GLY A 231 0.80 -27.36 14.34
CA GLY A 231 -0.45 -27.48 13.60
C GLY A 231 -0.92 -26.19 12.90
N VAL A 232 -0.12 -25.12 12.93
CA VAL A 232 -0.35 -23.89 12.14
C VAL A 232 0.77 -23.74 11.12
N ASP A 233 0.44 -23.84 9.83
CA ASP A 233 1.44 -23.87 8.76
C ASP A 233 1.85 -22.48 8.29
N SER A 234 0.95 -21.48 8.35
CA SER A 234 1.21 -20.11 7.86
C SER A 234 0.28 -19.08 8.50
N LEU A 235 0.65 -17.82 8.39
CA LEU A 235 -0.18 -16.66 8.66
C LEU A 235 -0.65 -16.03 7.35
N ASN A 236 -1.78 -15.32 7.40
CA ASN A 236 -2.12 -14.37 6.33
C ASN A 236 -0.95 -13.41 6.10
N VAL A 237 -0.63 -13.09 4.84
CA VAL A 237 0.56 -12.29 4.48
C VAL A 237 0.57 -10.91 5.13
N ALA A 238 -0.59 -10.26 5.32
CA ALA A 238 -0.67 -8.97 5.99
C ALA A 238 -0.40 -9.09 7.50
N ALA A 239 -0.83 -10.18 8.14
CA ALA A 239 -0.49 -10.47 9.53
C ALA A 239 1.01 -10.75 9.69
N ALA A 240 1.58 -11.57 8.80
CA ALA A 240 3.02 -11.83 8.77
C ALA A 240 3.81 -10.53 8.57
N ALA A 241 3.37 -9.65 7.65
CA ALA A 241 3.98 -8.34 7.44
C ALA A 241 3.98 -7.47 8.70
N ALA A 242 2.87 -7.39 9.42
CA ALA A 242 2.78 -6.58 10.64
C ALA A 242 3.75 -7.08 11.73
N VAL A 243 3.81 -8.41 11.93
CA VAL A 243 4.73 -9.03 12.89
C VAL A 243 6.18 -8.81 12.47
N ALA A 244 6.50 -8.99 11.17
CA ALA A 244 7.84 -8.82 10.65
C ALA A 244 8.30 -7.36 10.71
N CYS A 245 7.46 -6.40 10.32
CA CYS A 245 7.76 -4.97 10.44
C CYS A 245 8.07 -4.60 11.89
N TYR A 246 7.25 -5.04 12.84
CA TYR A 246 7.48 -4.81 14.27
C TYR A 246 8.78 -5.48 14.74
N GLY A 247 8.99 -6.76 14.40
CA GLY A 247 10.17 -7.53 14.83
C GLY A 247 11.49 -6.93 14.32
N LEU A 248 11.51 -6.52 13.03
CA LEU A 248 12.69 -5.94 12.38
C LEU A 248 12.98 -4.49 12.82
N THR A 249 12.02 -3.80 13.43
CA THR A 249 12.22 -2.41 13.87
C THR A 249 12.50 -2.28 15.36
N ARG A 250 12.31 -3.36 16.13
CA ARG A 250 12.69 -3.37 17.55
C ARG A 250 14.19 -3.20 17.69
N ARG A 251 14.65 -2.12 18.32
CA ARG A 251 15.99 -2.05 18.88
C ARG A 251 15.98 -2.92 20.13
N ASN A 252 16.79 -3.95 20.18
CA ASN A 252 17.11 -4.61 21.44
C ASN A 252 17.84 -3.54 22.26
N GLY A 253 17.14 -2.99 23.27
CA GLY A 253 17.71 -2.06 24.23
C GLY A 253 18.72 -2.75 25.14
#